data_1f3b73a092e02e8b6590ff6474f607ca
#
_entry.id   1f3b73a092e02e8b6590ff6474f607ca
#
_cell.length_a   1.000
_cell.length_b   1.000
_cell.length_c   1.000
_cell.angle_alpha   90.00
_cell.angle_beta   90.00
_cell.angle_gamma   90.00
#
_symmetry.space_group_name_H-M   'P 1'
#
loop_
_entity.id
_entity.type
_entity.pdbx_description
1 polymer ?
#
loop_
_entity_poly.entity_id
_entity_poly.type
_entity_poly.pdbx_seq_one_letter_code
_entity_poly.pdbx_strand_id
1 'polypeptide(L)'
;MVIGMQGKERIYVCHTYYHVYVTFLKELNLPRNKRGQATLVLSSLSIDFENLKERVEATGLFAEVLEFDEKREDFFPELAKYRKDKGNPFFNLLSRIKFTRRYAKLEEPYIPVNFKEYDDIYVYCDSDPIGYYLNQNKIYYHALEDGLNCLKNFDAARYDNRGMFKLKAFLSSRLNLIFVQNGYGKYCLDMEVNDSSLIKYPCPKYIDEPRQALVDGLTEEDKELIMRAFIRDMDRLKEQLACIGENTDKILILTDPVCEFSVREQIFRDIIKRYEAEGTVFLKPHPRDGLDYRKLFSDYLQFDATIPMEMLNFFPVRFKKVVAVLTEIKAIRFADEMVRLGPDFLDAYEDPAIHRQNEQI
;
A
#
# COMPACT_ATOMS: atom_id res chain seq x y z
N MET A 1 -15.41 -33.73 27.12
CA MET A 1 -16.03 -32.75 26.21
C MET A 1 -14.96 -31.73 25.95
N VAL A 2 -14.19 -31.88 24.88
CA VAL A 2 -13.18 -30.89 24.48
C VAL A 2 -13.99 -29.76 23.86
N ILE A 3 -14.08 -28.62 24.58
CA ILE A 3 -14.58 -27.36 24.00
C ILE A 3 -13.54 -27.02 22.95
N GLY A 4 -13.85 -27.29 21.68
CA GLY A 4 -13.02 -26.82 20.59
C GLY A 4 -12.92 -25.30 20.72
N MET A 5 -11.71 -24.79 20.89
CA MET A 5 -11.45 -23.37 20.72
C MET A 5 -11.87 -23.04 19.29
N GLN A 6 -12.96 -22.31 19.15
CA GLN A 6 -13.38 -21.78 17.87
C GLN A 6 -12.26 -20.82 17.46
N GLY A 7 -11.54 -21.14 16.39
CA GLY A 7 -10.47 -20.28 15.86
C GLY A 7 -11.02 -18.89 15.54
N LYS A 8 -10.18 -17.88 15.62
CA LYS A 8 -10.52 -16.54 15.11
C LYS A 8 -10.60 -16.62 13.58
N GLU A 9 -11.60 -15.95 12.97
CA GLU A 9 -11.83 -16.15 11.53
C GLU A 9 -10.71 -15.56 10.66
N ARG A 10 -10.54 -14.26 10.68
CA ARG A 10 -9.62 -13.57 9.74
C ARG A 10 -8.75 -12.54 10.43
N ILE A 11 -7.55 -12.36 9.89
CA ILE A 11 -6.65 -11.29 10.31
C ILE A 11 -6.01 -10.62 9.08
N TYR A 12 -5.92 -9.29 9.10
CA TYR A 12 -5.29 -8.48 8.06
C TYR A 12 -4.13 -7.69 8.65
N VAL A 13 -2.95 -7.77 8.03
CA VAL A 13 -1.78 -6.95 8.40
C VAL A 13 -1.61 -5.85 7.36
N CYS A 14 -1.81 -4.60 7.77
CA CYS A 14 -1.84 -3.41 6.93
C CYS A 14 -0.67 -2.48 7.22
N HIS A 15 0.01 -1.98 6.18
CA HIS A 15 1.18 -1.10 6.28
C HIS A 15 0.91 0.33 5.76
N THR A 16 -0.25 0.57 5.13
CA THR A 16 -0.62 1.87 4.58
C THR A 16 -2.12 2.14 4.73
N TYR A 17 -2.54 3.41 4.60
CA TYR A 17 -3.96 3.76 4.55
C TYR A 17 -4.71 3.06 3.40
N TYR A 18 -4.03 2.86 2.27
CA TYR A 18 -4.60 2.11 1.14
C TYR A 18 -4.89 0.65 1.50
N HIS A 19 -4.00 -0.01 2.24
CA HIS A 19 -4.24 -1.38 2.71
C HIS A 19 -5.46 -1.47 3.61
N VAL A 20 -5.61 -0.53 4.55
CA VAL A 20 -6.79 -0.47 5.41
C VAL A 20 -8.04 -0.25 4.57
N TYR A 21 -8.00 0.66 3.59
CA TYR A 21 -9.12 0.89 2.67
C TYR A 21 -9.52 -0.38 1.92
N VAL A 22 -8.58 -1.10 1.31
CA VAL A 22 -8.86 -2.36 0.60
C VAL A 22 -9.40 -3.42 1.57
N THR A 23 -8.92 -3.47 2.81
CA THR A 23 -9.45 -4.37 3.83
C THR A 23 -10.92 -4.06 4.16
N PHE A 24 -11.29 -2.77 4.26
CA PHE A 24 -12.70 -2.38 4.39
C PHE A 24 -13.52 -2.87 3.20
N LEU A 25 -13.04 -2.69 1.97
CA LEU A 25 -13.72 -3.18 0.78
C LEU A 25 -13.98 -4.69 0.87
N LYS A 26 -12.97 -5.47 1.28
CA LYS A 26 -13.09 -6.94 1.40
C LYS A 26 -14.11 -7.33 2.46
N GLU A 27 -14.01 -6.78 3.66
CA GLU A 27 -14.93 -7.12 4.76
C GLU A 27 -16.38 -6.70 4.47
N LEU A 28 -16.58 -5.55 3.82
CA LEU A 28 -17.92 -5.06 3.47
C LEU A 28 -18.55 -5.81 2.30
N ASN A 29 -17.80 -6.53 1.49
CA ASN A 29 -18.32 -7.45 0.47
C ASN A 29 -18.71 -8.82 1.03
N LEU A 30 -18.36 -9.12 2.28
CA LEU A 30 -18.79 -10.37 2.91
C LEU A 30 -20.29 -10.33 3.27
N PRO A 31 -20.93 -11.52 3.37
CA PRO A 31 -22.27 -11.62 3.95
C PRO A 31 -22.34 -10.96 5.33
N ARG A 32 -23.42 -10.28 5.64
CA ARG A 32 -23.58 -9.51 6.91
C ARG A 32 -23.26 -10.33 8.18
N ASN A 33 -23.60 -11.60 8.19
CA ASN A 33 -23.34 -12.50 9.32
C ASN A 33 -21.85 -12.89 9.49
N LYS A 34 -20.99 -12.54 8.54
CA LYS A 34 -19.53 -12.74 8.60
C LYS A 34 -18.74 -11.45 8.83
N ARG A 35 -19.41 -10.30 8.78
CA ARG A 35 -18.78 -9.00 9.06
C ARG A 35 -18.53 -8.86 10.57
N GLY A 36 -17.56 -8.03 10.95
CA GLY A 36 -17.25 -7.74 12.35
C GLY A 36 -16.48 -8.84 13.09
N GLN A 37 -15.93 -9.83 12.39
CA GLN A 37 -15.23 -10.97 12.99
C GLN A 37 -13.73 -10.96 12.71
N ALA A 38 -13.25 -10.06 11.87
CA ALA A 38 -11.85 -9.94 11.52
C ALA A 38 -11.06 -9.14 12.56
N THR A 39 -9.79 -9.46 12.72
CA THR A 39 -8.79 -8.63 13.40
C THR A 39 -8.04 -7.79 12.36
N LEU A 40 -7.90 -6.48 12.61
CA LEU A 40 -7.07 -5.59 11.82
C LEU A 40 -5.78 -5.28 12.58
N VAL A 41 -4.64 -5.42 11.92
CA VAL A 41 -3.32 -5.07 12.47
C VAL A 41 -2.73 -3.91 11.66
N LEU A 42 -2.39 -2.83 12.34
CA LEU A 42 -1.78 -1.64 11.77
C LEU A 42 -0.27 -1.67 12.04
N SER A 43 0.52 -2.00 11.02
CA SER A 43 1.99 -2.01 11.13
C SER A 43 2.56 -0.61 10.94
N SER A 44 3.33 -0.13 11.92
CA SER A 44 4.00 1.18 11.88
C SER A 44 5.27 1.20 11.00
N LEU A 45 5.54 0.10 10.26
CA LEU A 45 6.76 -0.04 9.46
C LEU A 45 6.93 1.04 8.39
N SER A 46 5.85 1.41 7.72
CA SER A 46 5.86 2.29 6.55
C SER A 46 5.35 3.70 6.82
N ILE A 47 4.38 3.84 7.73
CA ILE A 47 3.71 5.11 8.05
C ILE A 47 3.26 5.10 9.51
N ASP A 48 3.04 6.30 10.07
CA ASP A 48 2.27 6.49 11.28
C ASP A 48 0.79 6.60 10.93
N PHE A 49 -0.04 5.74 11.51
CA PHE A 49 -1.49 5.76 11.31
C PHE A 49 -2.22 6.81 12.15
N GLU A 50 -1.48 7.55 12.97
CA GLU A 50 -2.04 8.56 13.86
C GLU A 50 -3.24 7.99 14.65
N ASN A 51 -4.39 8.67 14.64
CA ASN A 51 -5.62 8.24 15.31
C ASN A 51 -6.55 7.38 14.41
N LEU A 52 -6.03 6.69 13.41
CA LEU A 52 -6.84 5.82 12.54
C LEU A 52 -7.42 4.64 13.31
N LYS A 53 -6.66 4.10 14.28
CA LYS A 53 -7.09 2.97 15.11
C LYS A 53 -8.44 3.24 15.76
N GLU A 54 -8.57 4.34 16.50
CA GLU A 54 -9.78 4.71 17.22
C GLU A 54 -10.96 4.92 16.26
N ARG A 55 -10.71 5.50 15.09
CA ARG A 55 -11.74 5.72 14.08
C ARG A 55 -12.21 4.42 13.44
N VAL A 56 -11.30 3.49 13.21
CA VAL A 56 -11.64 2.15 12.70
C VAL A 56 -12.42 1.36 13.75
N GLU A 57 -11.98 1.36 15.01
CA GLU A 57 -12.70 0.73 16.13
C GLU A 57 -14.13 1.27 16.25
N ALA A 58 -14.31 2.58 16.10
CA ALA A 58 -15.62 3.23 16.15
C ALA A 58 -16.58 2.78 15.03
N THR A 59 -16.08 2.18 13.95
CA THR A 59 -16.95 1.64 12.89
C THR A 59 -17.64 0.34 13.28
N GLY A 60 -17.09 -0.42 14.23
CA GLY A 60 -17.57 -1.76 14.60
C GLY A 60 -17.39 -2.82 13.51
N LEU A 61 -16.63 -2.52 12.44
CA LEU A 61 -16.41 -3.46 11.33
C LEU A 61 -15.42 -4.57 11.67
N PHE A 62 -14.57 -4.37 12.66
CA PHE A 62 -13.57 -5.32 13.11
C PHE A 62 -13.81 -5.74 14.56
N ALA A 63 -13.55 -7.00 14.88
CA ALA A 63 -13.61 -7.51 16.25
C ALA A 63 -12.53 -6.90 17.12
N GLU A 64 -11.37 -6.63 16.54
CA GLU A 64 -10.20 -6.10 17.23
C GLU A 64 -9.33 -5.29 16.24
N VAL A 65 -8.73 -4.20 16.71
CA VAL A 65 -7.74 -3.41 15.96
C VAL A 65 -6.47 -3.32 16.79
N LEU A 66 -5.36 -3.83 16.27
CA LEU A 66 -4.07 -3.90 16.95
C LEU A 66 -3.03 -3.04 16.26
N GLU A 67 -2.04 -2.59 17.02
CA GLU A 67 -0.85 -1.96 16.52
C GLU A 67 0.30 -2.96 16.48
N PHE A 68 1.14 -2.86 15.46
CA PHE A 68 2.30 -3.72 15.27
C PHE A 68 3.54 -2.87 15.03
N ASP A 69 4.41 -2.84 16.04
CA ASP A 69 5.72 -2.18 15.95
C ASP A 69 6.72 -3.10 15.24
N GLU A 70 6.45 -3.32 13.95
CA GLU A 70 7.24 -4.18 13.08
C GLU A 70 8.63 -3.59 12.82
N LYS A 71 9.69 -4.40 12.91
CA LYS A 71 11.07 -3.91 12.85
C LYS A 71 11.74 -4.20 11.51
N ARG A 72 12.27 -3.17 10.87
CA ARG A 72 13.09 -3.33 9.67
C ARG A 72 14.42 -4.01 9.98
N GLU A 73 15.07 -4.55 8.95
CA GLU A 73 16.34 -5.27 9.09
C GLU A 73 17.47 -4.40 9.68
N ASP A 74 17.46 -3.09 9.47
CA ASP A 74 18.44 -2.13 9.99
C ASP A 74 18.32 -1.91 11.51
N PHE A 75 17.16 -2.19 12.08
CA PHE A 75 16.98 -2.26 13.54
C PHE A 75 17.82 -3.37 14.18
N PHE A 76 18.23 -4.38 13.42
CA PHE A 76 19.01 -5.54 13.89
C PHE A 76 20.43 -5.52 13.31
N PRO A 77 21.41 -4.82 13.91
CA PRO A 77 22.77 -4.67 13.35
C PRO A 77 23.46 -5.99 13.03
N GLU A 78 23.11 -7.06 13.74
CA GLU A 78 23.66 -8.40 13.52
C GLU A 78 23.29 -9.02 12.17
N LEU A 79 22.25 -8.50 11.47
CA LEU A 79 21.86 -8.97 10.15
C LEU A 79 22.82 -8.48 9.05
N ALA A 80 23.45 -7.33 9.22
CA ALA A 80 24.34 -6.72 8.23
C ALA A 80 25.45 -7.65 7.73
N LYS A 81 25.99 -8.53 8.62
CA LYS A 81 27.02 -9.51 8.25
C LYS A 81 26.56 -10.51 7.18
N TYR A 82 25.26 -10.78 7.08
CA TYR A 82 24.71 -11.72 6.10
C TYR A 82 24.40 -11.07 4.75
N ARG A 83 24.35 -9.73 4.69
CA ARG A 83 24.16 -8.95 3.44
C ARG A 83 25.48 -8.74 2.67
N LYS A 84 26.63 -8.88 3.34
CA LYS A 84 27.94 -8.73 2.70
C LYS A 84 28.19 -9.83 1.69
N ASP A 85 28.63 -9.46 0.48
CA ASP A 85 29.09 -10.41 -0.53
C ASP A 85 30.28 -11.21 -0.01
N LYS A 86 30.24 -12.52 -0.17
CA LYS A 86 31.28 -13.47 0.23
C LYS A 86 32.19 -13.84 -0.94
N GLY A 87 32.03 -13.20 -2.12
CA GLY A 87 32.83 -13.50 -3.31
C GLY A 87 32.55 -14.88 -3.94
N ASN A 88 31.61 -15.66 -3.39
CA ASN A 88 31.26 -16.97 -3.87
C ASN A 88 29.75 -17.22 -3.76
N PRO A 89 29.08 -17.66 -4.86
CA PRO A 89 27.63 -17.88 -4.87
C PRO A 89 27.13 -18.87 -3.82
N PHE A 90 27.89 -19.92 -3.52
CA PHE A 90 27.54 -20.90 -2.49
C PHE A 90 27.54 -20.28 -1.08
N PHE A 91 28.57 -19.52 -0.74
CA PHE A 91 28.64 -18.85 0.56
C PHE A 91 27.60 -17.72 0.67
N ASN A 92 27.29 -17.04 -0.42
CA ASN A 92 26.21 -16.05 -0.48
C ASN A 92 24.84 -16.70 -0.22
N LEU A 93 24.58 -17.87 -0.81
CA LEU A 93 23.36 -18.64 -0.54
C LEU A 93 23.28 -19.05 0.94
N LEU A 94 24.35 -19.57 1.52
CA LEU A 94 24.39 -19.93 2.95
C LEU A 94 24.15 -18.71 3.84
N SER A 95 24.73 -17.55 3.50
CA SER A 95 24.47 -16.28 4.21
C SER A 95 23.02 -15.88 4.12
N ARG A 96 22.40 -16.00 2.95
CA ARG A 96 20.97 -15.69 2.74
C ARG A 96 20.04 -16.63 3.54
N ILE A 97 20.35 -17.93 3.59
CA ILE A 97 19.61 -18.88 4.43
C ILE A 97 19.69 -18.48 5.90
N LYS A 98 20.88 -18.12 6.39
CA LYS A 98 21.08 -17.67 7.77
C LYS A 98 20.35 -16.35 8.04
N PHE A 99 20.41 -15.41 7.09
CA PHE A 99 19.67 -14.14 7.16
C PHE A 99 18.16 -14.40 7.34
N THR A 100 17.56 -15.16 6.43
CA THR A 100 16.13 -15.45 6.43
C THR A 100 15.67 -16.03 7.77
N ARG A 101 16.40 -17.02 8.29
CA ARG A 101 16.05 -17.64 9.57
C ARG A 101 16.27 -16.72 10.76
N ARG A 102 17.38 -15.96 10.73
CA ARG A 102 17.71 -15.06 11.84
C ARG A 102 16.76 -13.89 11.93
N TYR A 103 16.40 -13.29 10.77
CA TYR A 103 15.48 -12.17 10.71
C TYR A 103 14.09 -12.57 11.24
N ALA A 104 13.53 -13.67 10.76
CA ALA A 104 12.26 -14.18 11.27
C ALA A 104 12.26 -14.41 12.79
N LYS A 105 13.39 -14.92 13.35
CA LYS A 105 13.52 -15.12 14.79
C LYS A 105 13.67 -13.82 15.57
N LEU A 106 14.31 -12.81 15.01
CA LEU A 106 14.47 -11.49 15.64
C LEU A 106 13.15 -10.71 15.66
N GLU A 107 12.29 -10.95 14.68
CA GLU A 107 10.96 -10.34 14.60
C GLU A 107 9.95 -10.97 15.57
N GLU A 108 10.16 -12.22 15.98
CA GLU A 108 9.24 -12.99 16.83
C GLU A 108 8.76 -12.25 18.10
N PRO A 109 9.61 -11.51 18.86
CA PRO A 109 9.16 -10.79 20.07
C PRO A 109 8.23 -9.59 19.79
N TYR A 110 8.18 -9.10 18.56
CA TYR A 110 7.35 -7.96 18.17
C TYR A 110 6.01 -8.37 17.59
N ILE A 111 5.84 -9.65 17.26
CA ILE A 111 4.60 -10.17 16.66
C ILE A 111 3.43 -9.95 17.63
N PRO A 112 2.36 -9.25 17.19
CA PRO A 112 1.30 -8.81 18.11
C PRO A 112 0.33 -9.92 18.52
N VAL A 113 0.27 -11.03 17.75
CA VAL A 113 -0.72 -12.10 17.95
C VAL A 113 -0.14 -13.48 17.63
N ASN A 114 -0.79 -14.53 18.12
CA ASN A 114 -0.54 -15.89 17.63
C ASN A 114 -1.31 -16.13 16.32
N PHE A 115 -0.66 -15.96 15.18
CA PHE A 115 -1.29 -16.16 13.86
C PHE A 115 -1.89 -17.55 13.64
N LYS A 116 -1.44 -18.57 14.38
CA LYS A 116 -1.99 -19.94 14.26
C LYS A 116 -3.40 -20.10 14.83
N GLU A 117 -3.92 -19.06 15.47
CA GLU A 117 -5.29 -19.03 15.98
C GLU A 117 -6.30 -18.55 14.94
N TYR A 118 -5.83 -18.09 13.79
CA TYR A 118 -6.66 -17.55 12.71
C TYR A 118 -6.80 -18.56 11.57
N ASP A 119 -8.00 -18.63 11.02
CA ASP A 119 -8.30 -19.51 9.88
C ASP A 119 -7.72 -18.94 8.59
N ASP A 120 -7.91 -17.63 8.36
CA ASP A 120 -7.41 -16.91 7.19
C ASP A 120 -6.50 -15.74 7.61
N ILE A 121 -5.31 -15.65 7.03
CA ILE A 121 -4.32 -14.62 7.30
C ILE A 121 -4.03 -13.87 6.01
N TYR A 122 -4.27 -12.57 5.99
CA TYR A 122 -4.04 -11.68 4.85
C TYR A 122 -2.91 -10.69 5.16
N VAL A 123 -1.90 -10.64 4.31
CA VAL A 123 -0.73 -9.78 4.51
C VAL A 123 -0.49 -8.93 3.27
N TYR A 124 -0.56 -7.62 3.43
CA TYR A 124 -0.08 -6.70 2.42
C TYR A 124 1.45 -6.65 2.47
N CYS A 125 2.10 -6.60 1.31
CA CYS A 125 3.55 -6.58 1.23
C CYS A 125 4.22 -7.73 1.99
N ASP A 126 4.05 -8.97 1.54
CA ASP A 126 4.76 -10.11 2.13
C ASP A 126 6.30 -9.99 2.03
N SER A 127 6.81 -8.92 1.36
CA SER A 127 8.23 -8.52 1.37
C SER A 127 8.70 -7.99 2.72
N ASP A 128 7.80 -7.54 3.57
CA ASP A 128 8.10 -7.00 4.89
C ASP A 128 8.44 -8.11 5.92
N PRO A 129 8.96 -7.78 7.09
CA PRO A 129 9.41 -8.75 8.10
C PRO A 129 8.40 -9.84 8.44
N ILE A 130 7.11 -9.48 8.47
CA ILE A 130 6.02 -10.43 8.72
C ILE A 130 6.04 -11.61 7.74
N GLY A 131 6.37 -11.39 6.46
CA GLY A 131 6.49 -12.47 5.48
C GLY A 131 7.61 -13.46 5.81
N TYR A 132 8.74 -12.98 6.31
CA TYR A 132 9.82 -13.84 6.82
C TYR A 132 9.35 -14.67 8.01
N TYR A 133 8.67 -14.04 8.96
CA TYR A 133 8.15 -14.71 10.16
C TYR A 133 7.15 -15.83 9.80
N LEU A 134 6.14 -15.53 8.98
CA LEU A 134 5.11 -16.49 8.59
C LEU A 134 5.71 -17.69 7.86
N ASN A 135 6.60 -17.44 6.88
CA ASN A 135 7.23 -18.54 6.14
C ASN A 135 8.15 -19.41 7.02
N GLN A 136 8.94 -18.83 7.92
CA GLN A 136 9.83 -19.60 8.80
C GLN A 136 9.04 -20.40 9.85
N ASN A 137 7.91 -19.88 10.33
CA ASN A 137 7.04 -20.55 11.29
C ASN A 137 6.01 -21.49 10.64
N LYS A 138 6.08 -21.66 9.30
CA LYS A 138 5.22 -22.55 8.51
C LYS A 138 3.73 -22.23 8.67
N ILE A 139 3.41 -20.94 8.68
CA ILE A 139 2.06 -20.41 8.78
C ILE A 139 1.60 -20.06 7.38
N TYR A 140 0.47 -20.61 6.96
CA TYR A 140 -0.13 -20.30 5.67
C TYR A 140 -0.79 -18.92 5.69
N TYR A 141 -0.69 -18.19 4.58
CA TYR A 141 -1.25 -16.86 4.44
C TYR A 141 -1.58 -16.55 2.99
N HIS A 142 -2.45 -15.57 2.79
CA HIS A 142 -2.75 -14.91 1.52
C HIS A 142 -1.96 -13.61 1.46
N ALA A 143 -1.27 -13.36 0.34
CA ALA A 143 -0.64 -12.08 0.09
C ALA A 143 -1.61 -11.15 -0.65
N LEU A 144 -1.44 -9.85 -0.46
CA LEU A 144 -2.20 -8.80 -1.14
C LEU A 144 -1.22 -7.78 -1.72
N GLU A 145 -1.51 -7.26 -2.92
CA GLU A 145 -0.65 -6.25 -3.52
C GLU A 145 -0.72 -4.91 -2.76
N ASP A 146 0.44 -4.23 -2.66
CA ASP A 146 0.57 -2.86 -2.11
C ASP A 146 0.18 -1.77 -3.11
N GLY A 147 -0.19 -2.18 -4.29
CA GLY A 147 -0.49 -1.33 -5.43
C GLY A 147 0.19 -1.86 -6.69
N LEU A 148 -0.53 -1.83 -7.78
CA LEU A 148 -0.12 -2.49 -9.03
C LEU A 148 1.22 -1.99 -9.58
N ASN A 149 1.59 -0.73 -9.32
CA ASN A 149 2.85 -0.17 -9.79
C ASN A 149 4.08 -0.92 -9.25
N CYS A 150 4.01 -1.45 -8.02
CA CYS A 150 5.10 -2.23 -7.42
C CYS A 150 5.38 -3.51 -8.21
N LEU A 151 4.35 -4.12 -8.77
CA LEU A 151 4.47 -5.36 -9.53
C LEU A 151 4.57 -5.13 -11.05
N LYS A 152 3.82 -4.15 -11.58
CA LYS A 152 3.75 -3.85 -13.02
C LYS A 152 5.08 -3.35 -13.57
N ASN A 153 5.70 -2.38 -12.89
CA ASN A 153 6.89 -1.70 -13.41
C ASN A 153 8.17 -2.48 -13.12
N PHE A 154 8.25 -3.16 -11.99
CA PHE A 154 9.50 -3.73 -11.51
C PHE A 154 9.48 -5.25 -11.36
N ASP A 155 8.33 -5.89 -11.14
CA ASP A 155 8.33 -7.22 -10.53
C ASP A 155 9.31 -7.26 -9.34
N ALA A 156 8.93 -6.64 -8.21
CA ALA A 156 9.81 -6.40 -7.06
C ALA A 156 10.52 -7.67 -6.59
N ALA A 157 9.85 -8.84 -6.67
CA ALA A 157 10.48 -10.11 -6.32
C ALA A 157 11.68 -10.43 -7.21
N ARG A 158 11.61 -10.10 -8.51
CA ARG A 158 12.72 -10.33 -9.45
C ARG A 158 13.81 -9.30 -9.30
N TYR A 159 13.43 -8.05 -9.06
CA TYR A 159 14.36 -6.96 -8.80
C TYR A 159 15.24 -7.26 -7.58
N ASP A 160 14.61 -7.53 -6.43
CA ASP A 160 15.33 -7.80 -5.18
C ASP A 160 16.11 -9.11 -5.23
N ASN A 161 15.75 -10.01 -6.14
CA ASN A 161 16.35 -11.33 -6.28
C ASN A 161 17.13 -11.50 -7.60
N ARG A 162 17.70 -10.42 -8.13
CA ARG A 162 18.50 -10.44 -9.37
C ARG A 162 19.51 -11.56 -9.41
N GLY A 163 19.76 -12.06 -10.60
CA GLY A 163 20.63 -13.19 -10.88
C GLY A 163 20.07 -14.51 -10.33
N MET A 164 19.99 -15.51 -11.19
CA MET A 164 19.49 -16.85 -10.85
C MET A 164 18.09 -16.86 -10.21
N PHE A 165 17.19 -15.93 -10.60
CA PHE A 165 15.87 -15.79 -10.00
C PHE A 165 15.08 -17.10 -9.95
N LYS A 166 15.05 -17.87 -11.07
CA LYS A 166 14.34 -19.15 -11.12
C LYS A 166 14.81 -20.13 -10.03
N LEU A 167 16.12 -20.19 -9.78
CA LEU A 167 16.69 -21.03 -8.71
C LEU A 167 16.28 -20.49 -7.34
N LYS A 168 16.37 -19.18 -7.12
CA LYS A 168 15.97 -18.57 -5.84
C LYS A 168 14.48 -18.77 -5.57
N ALA A 169 13.61 -18.57 -6.57
CA ALA A 169 12.19 -18.85 -6.47
C ALA A 169 11.90 -20.32 -6.13
N PHE A 170 12.62 -21.28 -6.73
CA PHE A 170 12.52 -22.69 -6.39
C PHE A 170 12.95 -22.98 -4.93
N LEU A 171 14.09 -22.42 -4.49
CA LEU A 171 14.59 -22.57 -3.13
C LEU A 171 13.62 -21.98 -2.08
N SER A 172 12.92 -20.92 -2.43
CA SER A 172 11.88 -20.32 -1.59
C SER A 172 10.59 -21.16 -1.61
N SER A 173 9.97 -21.31 -2.77
CA SER A 173 8.62 -21.85 -2.90
C SER A 173 8.52 -23.37 -2.62
N ARG A 174 9.60 -24.13 -2.89
CA ARG A 174 9.59 -25.57 -2.68
C ARG A 174 10.32 -25.98 -1.40
N LEU A 175 11.47 -25.41 -1.12
CA LEU A 175 12.35 -25.87 -0.05
C LEU A 175 12.27 -25.00 1.23
N ASN A 176 11.73 -23.78 1.15
CA ASN A 176 11.70 -22.80 2.25
C ASN A 176 13.11 -22.55 2.85
N LEU A 177 14.14 -22.56 2.02
CA LEU A 177 15.50 -22.29 2.46
C LEU A 177 15.80 -20.82 2.57
N ILE A 178 15.28 -20.03 1.62
CA ILE A 178 15.31 -18.58 1.59
C ILE A 178 13.91 -18.03 1.44
N PHE A 179 13.72 -16.74 1.63
CA PHE A 179 12.47 -16.08 1.35
C PHE A 179 12.57 -15.23 0.07
N VAL A 180 11.60 -15.39 -0.82
CA VAL A 180 11.34 -14.55 -1.98
C VAL A 180 9.90 -14.10 -1.87
N GLN A 181 9.69 -12.80 -1.89
CA GLN A 181 8.40 -12.13 -1.69
C GLN A 181 7.46 -12.25 -2.90
N ASN A 182 6.33 -11.56 -2.83
CA ASN A 182 5.33 -11.41 -3.88
C ASN A 182 4.80 -12.77 -4.38
N GLY A 183 4.30 -13.58 -3.44
CA GLY A 183 3.69 -14.87 -3.75
C GLY A 183 4.67 -16.04 -3.87
N TYR A 184 5.98 -15.81 -3.93
CA TYR A 184 6.98 -16.88 -4.05
C TYR A 184 7.33 -17.58 -2.73
N GLY A 185 6.81 -17.12 -1.59
CA GLY A 185 6.97 -17.81 -0.31
C GLY A 185 6.32 -19.20 -0.34
N LYS A 186 6.93 -20.19 0.35
CA LYS A 186 6.39 -21.56 0.36
C LYS A 186 5.00 -21.63 1.00
N TYR A 187 4.78 -20.85 2.04
CA TYR A 187 3.54 -20.85 2.81
C TYR A 187 2.56 -19.76 2.39
N CYS A 188 2.91 -18.93 1.39
CA CYS A 188 1.95 -18.10 0.67
C CYS A 188 1.05 -19.01 -0.16
N LEU A 189 -0.26 -19.00 0.09
CA LEU A 189 -1.26 -19.77 -0.64
C LEU A 189 -1.46 -19.19 -2.04
N ASP A 190 -1.80 -17.93 -2.08
CA ASP A 190 -2.04 -17.11 -3.26
C ASP A 190 -1.67 -15.65 -2.98
N MET A 191 -1.71 -14.83 -4.03
CA MET A 191 -1.57 -13.39 -3.92
C MET A 191 -2.63 -12.70 -4.76
N GLU A 192 -3.50 -11.95 -4.10
CA GLU A 192 -4.51 -11.13 -4.75
C GLU A 192 -3.90 -9.89 -5.38
N VAL A 193 -4.12 -9.72 -6.66
CA VAL A 193 -3.66 -8.58 -7.46
C VAL A 193 -4.84 -7.92 -8.17
N ASN A 194 -4.76 -6.63 -8.43
CA ASN A 194 -5.83 -5.90 -9.08
C ASN A 194 -6.02 -6.30 -10.55
N ASP A 195 -4.93 -6.55 -11.28
CA ASP A 195 -4.94 -6.97 -12.68
C ASP A 195 -3.61 -7.64 -13.06
N SER A 196 -3.57 -8.95 -13.08
CA SER A 196 -2.37 -9.73 -13.41
C SER A 196 -1.93 -9.59 -14.86
N SER A 197 -2.83 -9.20 -15.77
CA SER A 197 -2.53 -9.01 -17.20
C SER A 197 -1.55 -7.86 -17.46
N LEU A 198 -1.45 -6.93 -16.51
CA LEU A 198 -0.54 -5.79 -16.57
C LEU A 198 0.86 -6.10 -16.01
N ILE A 199 1.07 -7.29 -15.45
CA ILE A 199 2.33 -7.68 -14.82
C ILE A 199 3.18 -8.47 -15.82
N LYS A 200 4.37 -7.97 -16.14
CA LYS A 200 5.27 -8.57 -17.13
C LYS A 200 5.70 -10.00 -16.79
N TYR A 201 5.87 -10.29 -15.50
CA TYR A 201 6.34 -11.59 -15.00
C TYR A 201 5.48 -12.05 -13.81
N PRO A 202 4.21 -12.42 -14.03
CA PRO A 202 3.33 -12.80 -12.94
C PRO A 202 3.83 -14.06 -12.21
N CYS A 203 3.63 -14.09 -10.90
CA CYS A 203 3.79 -15.32 -10.12
C CYS A 203 2.62 -16.28 -10.43
N PRO A 204 2.86 -17.60 -10.51
CA PRO A 204 1.78 -18.58 -10.74
C PRO A 204 0.68 -18.61 -9.66
N LYS A 205 0.91 -17.94 -8.52
CA LYS A 205 -0.05 -17.83 -7.41
C LYS A 205 -0.89 -16.56 -7.47
N TYR A 206 -0.70 -15.69 -8.46
CA TYR A 206 -1.51 -14.48 -8.58
C TYR A 206 -2.94 -14.84 -8.97
N ILE A 207 -3.88 -14.21 -8.27
CA ILE A 207 -5.31 -14.25 -8.57
C ILE A 207 -5.82 -12.82 -8.76
N ASP A 208 -6.65 -12.62 -9.78
CA ASP A 208 -7.23 -11.31 -10.05
C ASP A 208 -8.38 -11.03 -9.08
N GLU A 209 -8.25 -9.97 -8.30
CA GLU A 209 -9.29 -9.41 -7.43
C GLU A 209 -9.41 -7.91 -7.74
N PRO A 210 -10.16 -7.55 -8.79
CA PRO A 210 -10.27 -6.15 -9.22
C PRO A 210 -10.89 -5.28 -8.11
N ARG A 211 -10.14 -4.29 -7.66
CA ARG A 211 -10.59 -3.38 -6.58
C ARG A 211 -11.87 -2.64 -6.93
N GLN A 212 -12.08 -2.40 -8.23
CA GLN A 212 -13.32 -1.79 -8.70
C GLN A 212 -14.55 -2.69 -8.47
N ALA A 213 -14.41 -4.01 -8.62
CA ALA A 213 -15.51 -4.93 -8.34
C ALA A 213 -15.90 -4.89 -6.87
N LEU A 214 -14.93 -4.77 -5.97
CA LEU A 214 -15.18 -4.59 -4.53
C LEU A 214 -15.91 -3.25 -4.25
N VAL A 215 -15.55 -2.17 -4.94
CA VAL A 215 -16.23 -0.87 -4.81
C VAL A 215 -17.66 -0.94 -5.34
N ASP A 216 -17.87 -1.59 -6.48
CA ASP A 216 -19.19 -1.73 -7.11
C ASP A 216 -20.15 -2.58 -6.26
N GLY A 217 -19.64 -3.44 -5.38
CA GLY A 217 -20.41 -4.24 -4.43
C GLY A 217 -20.88 -3.50 -3.17
N LEU A 218 -20.42 -2.25 -2.94
CA LEU A 218 -20.76 -1.49 -1.73
C LEU A 218 -22.13 -0.84 -1.81
N THR A 219 -22.85 -0.88 -0.69
CA THR A 219 -24.04 -0.04 -0.47
C THR A 219 -23.64 1.40 -0.09
N GLU A 220 -24.56 2.35 -0.12
CA GLU A 220 -24.30 3.71 0.35
C GLU A 220 -23.94 3.74 1.86
N GLU A 221 -24.57 2.88 2.67
CA GLU A 221 -24.21 2.70 4.09
C GLU A 221 -22.76 2.24 4.26
N ASP A 222 -22.32 1.31 3.41
CA ASP A 222 -20.92 0.81 3.43
C ASP A 222 -19.93 1.92 3.06
N LYS A 223 -20.25 2.75 2.06
CA LYS A 223 -19.44 3.92 1.67
C LYS A 223 -19.36 4.96 2.79
N GLU A 224 -20.50 5.25 3.45
CA GLU A 224 -20.50 6.14 4.61
C GLU A 224 -19.65 5.61 5.76
N LEU A 225 -19.67 4.30 6.02
CA LEU A 225 -18.85 3.67 7.04
C LEU A 225 -17.34 3.87 6.74
N ILE A 226 -16.93 3.63 5.50
CA ILE A 226 -15.54 3.89 5.06
C ILE A 226 -15.21 5.37 5.23
N MET A 227 -16.06 6.29 4.78
CA MET A 227 -15.80 7.72 4.91
C MET A 227 -15.61 8.14 6.36
N ARG A 228 -16.41 7.62 7.31
CA ARG A 228 -16.25 7.90 8.76
C ARG A 228 -14.89 7.44 9.30
N ALA A 229 -14.37 6.30 8.82
CA ALA A 229 -13.07 5.81 9.26
C ALA A 229 -11.91 6.69 8.77
N PHE A 230 -11.97 7.20 7.53
CA PHE A 230 -10.85 7.89 6.92
C PHE A 230 -10.91 9.41 6.97
N ILE A 231 -12.10 10.01 7.03
CA ILE A 231 -12.27 11.46 7.00
C ILE A 231 -12.44 11.98 8.42
N ARG A 232 -11.48 12.79 8.88
CA ARG A 232 -11.46 13.32 10.25
C ARG A 232 -12.56 14.34 10.52
N ASP A 233 -12.88 15.16 9.52
CA ASP A 233 -13.84 16.24 9.60
C ASP A 233 -14.68 16.26 8.32
N MET A 234 -15.77 15.50 8.36
CA MET A 234 -16.67 15.37 7.22
C MET A 234 -17.41 16.67 6.94
N ASP A 235 -17.79 17.40 7.97
CA ASP A 235 -18.58 18.64 7.83
C ASP A 235 -17.72 19.73 7.19
N ARG A 236 -16.50 19.88 7.67
CA ARG A 236 -15.52 20.79 7.06
C ARG A 236 -15.25 20.44 5.58
N LEU A 237 -15.12 19.15 5.26
CA LEU A 237 -14.91 18.74 3.88
C LEU A 237 -16.12 19.06 3.01
N LYS A 238 -17.34 18.79 3.49
CA LYS A 238 -18.58 19.13 2.79
C LYS A 238 -18.71 20.64 2.59
N GLU A 239 -18.42 21.45 3.61
CA GLU A 239 -18.41 22.92 3.51
C GLU A 239 -17.38 23.41 2.45
N GLN A 240 -16.16 22.89 2.48
CA GLN A 240 -15.14 23.22 1.49
C GLN A 240 -15.60 22.90 0.06
N LEU A 241 -16.23 21.74 -0.13
CA LEU A 241 -16.74 21.33 -1.44
C LEU A 241 -17.95 22.15 -1.87
N ALA A 242 -18.82 22.56 -0.93
CA ALA A 242 -20.01 23.39 -1.20
C ALA A 242 -19.65 24.86 -1.54
N CYS A 243 -18.56 25.39 -0.97
CA CYS A 243 -18.10 26.75 -1.27
C CYS A 243 -17.61 26.92 -2.71
N ILE A 244 -17.37 25.80 -3.42
CA ILE A 244 -16.94 25.84 -4.82
C ILE A 244 -18.18 25.85 -5.70
N GLY A 245 -18.41 26.94 -6.41
CA GLY A 245 -19.56 27.09 -7.29
C GLY A 245 -19.75 25.88 -8.22
N GLU A 246 -20.99 25.44 -8.41
CA GLU A 246 -21.33 24.29 -9.26
C GLU A 246 -20.78 24.43 -10.69
N ASN A 247 -20.63 25.67 -11.18
CA ASN A 247 -20.22 25.98 -12.54
C ASN A 247 -18.70 26.29 -12.69
N THR A 248 -17.89 26.03 -11.66
CA THR A 248 -16.46 26.27 -11.76
C THR A 248 -15.74 24.97 -12.15
N ASP A 249 -14.92 25.02 -13.17
CA ASP A 249 -14.02 23.93 -13.53
C ASP A 249 -13.07 23.63 -12.35
N LYS A 250 -13.01 22.37 -11.92
CA LYS A 250 -12.19 21.92 -10.79
C LYS A 250 -11.04 21.07 -11.30
N ILE A 251 -9.83 21.37 -10.85
CA ILE A 251 -8.62 20.66 -11.23
C ILE A 251 -7.98 20.09 -9.98
N LEU A 252 -7.80 18.79 -9.94
CA LEU A 252 -7.13 18.10 -8.84
C LEU A 252 -5.68 17.77 -9.23
N ILE A 253 -4.74 18.24 -8.45
CA ILE A 253 -3.33 17.88 -8.56
C ILE A 253 -3.00 16.86 -7.48
N LEU A 254 -2.63 15.65 -7.89
CA LEU A 254 -2.10 14.62 -7.00
C LEU A 254 -0.60 14.82 -6.88
N THR A 255 -0.10 14.95 -5.65
CA THR A 255 1.34 15.07 -5.45
C THR A 255 2.02 13.71 -5.36
N ASP A 256 3.29 13.69 -5.66
CA ASP A 256 4.14 12.51 -5.59
C ASP A 256 5.41 12.82 -4.78
N PRO A 257 5.93 11.91 -3.95
CA PRO A 257 7.17 12.11 -3.18
C PRO A 257 8.41 11.94 -4.07
N VAL A 258 8.47 12.71 -5.15
CA VAL A 258 9.57 12.73 -6.13
C VAL A 258 10.61 13.79 -5.76
N CYS A 259 11.83 13.60 -6.14
CA CYS A 259 12.96 14.53 -5.98
C CYS A 259 13.17 15.02 -4.53
N GLU A 260 14.15 15.88 -4.32
CA GLU A 260 14.38 16.56 -3.04
C GLU A 260 13.32 17.65 -2.78
N PHE A 261 13.10 18.03 -1.53
CA PHE A 261 12.00 18.91 -1.11
C PHE A 261 11.96 20.24 -1.87
N SER A 262 13.10 20.89 -2.08
CA SER A 262 13.18 22.19 -2.79
C SER A 262 12.80 22.05 -4.28
N VAL A 263 13.23 20.97 -4.91
CA VAL A 263 12.91 20.66 -6.30
C VAL A 263 11.42 20.28 -6.41
N ARG A 264 10.93 19.49 -5.49
CA ARG A 264 9.51 19.09 -5.42
C ARG A 264 8.58 20.28 -5.23
N GLU A 265 8.92 21.22 -4.35
CA GLU A 265 8.18 22.48 -4.20
C GLU A 265 8.09 23.22 -5.53
N GLN A 266 9.21 23.36 -6.25
CA GLN A 266 9.23 24.04 -7.55
C GLN A 266 8.37 23.29 -8.58
N ILE A 267 8.46 21.96 -8.65
CA ILE A 267 7.63 21.13 -9.53
C ILE A 267 6.15 21.43 -9.33
N PHE A 268 5.67 21.41 -8.07
CA PHE A 268 4.24 21.62 -7.82
C PHE A 268 3.83 23.09 -7.97
N ARG A 269 4.69 24.07 -7.73
CA ARG A 269 4.42 25.46 -8.09
C ARG A 269 4.22 25.63 -9.59
N ASP A 270 5.05 25.02 -10.40
CA ASP A 270 4.95 25.10 -11.86
C ASP A 270 3.73 24.37 -12.41
N ILE A 271 3.40 23.21 -11.84
CA ILE A 271 2.16 22.48 -12.19
C ILE A 271 0.93 23.33 -11.83
N ILE A 272 0.86 23.88 -10.63
CA ILE A 272 -0.24 24.74 -10.18
C ILE A 272 -0.39 25.92 -11.14
N LYS A 273 0.69 26.67 -11.37
CA LYS A 273 0.71 27.83 -12.26
C LYS A 273 0.24 27.51 -13.69
N ARG A 274 0.56 26.31 -14.16
CA ARG A 274 0.13 25.84 -15.49
C ARG A 274 -1.38 25.65 -15.59
N TYR A 275 -2.01 25.14 -14.50
CA TYR A 275 -3.40 24.73 -14.52
C TYR A 275 -4.35 25.70 -13.82
N GLU A 276 -3.88 26.68 -13.02
CA GLU A 276 -4.75 27.64 -12.32
C GLU A 276 -5.58 28.53 -13.26
N ALA A 277 -5.11 28.74 -14.51
CA ALA A 277 -5.87 29.45 -15.52
C ALA A 277 -7.05 28.64 -16.10
N GLU A 278 -7.07 27.31 -15.89
CA GLU A 278 -8.10 26.42 -16.42
C GLU A 278 -9.25 26.19 -15.42
N GLY A 279 -9.08 26.54 -14.13
CA GLY A 279 -10.11 26.34 -13.11
C GLY A 279 -9.58 26.43 -11.68
N THR A 280 -10.44 26.12 -10.71
CA THR A 280 -10.07 26.07 -9.29
C THR A 280 -9.20 24.85 -9.00
N VAL A 281 -7.98 25.11 -8.50
CA VAL A 281 -7.01 24.06 -8.19
C VAL A 281 -7.21 23.50 -6.79
N PHE A 282 -7.20 22.19 -6.70
CA PHE A 282 -7.18 21.40 -5.48
C PHE A 282 -5.89 20.58 -5.42
N LEU A 283 -5.34 20.42 -4.22
CA LEU A 283 -4.19 19.57 -3.98
C LEU A 283 -4.61 18.34 -3.18
N LYS A 284 -4.09 17.19 -3.55
CA LYS A 284 -4.18 15.97 -2.77
C LYS A 284 -2.76 15.46 -2.49
N PRO A 285 -2.20 15.80 -1.33
CA PRO A 285 -0.86 15.35 -0.97
C PRO A 285 -0.78 13.82 -0.87
N HIS A 286 0.37 13.28 -1.26
CA HIS A 286 0.66 11.86 -1.09
C HIS A 286 0.93 11.56 0.39
N PRO A 287 0.41 10.46 0.98
CA PRO A 287 0.52 10.19 2.42
C PRO A 287 1.96 9.99 2.94
N ARG A 288 2.88 9.61 2.07
CA ARG A 288 4.32 9.47 2.40
C ARG A 288 5.16 10.71 2.07
N ASP A 289 4.52 11.81 1.65
CA ASP A 289 5.24 13.02 1.29
C ASP A 289 5.46 13.89 2.54
N GLY A 290 6.72 14.13 2.89
CA GLY A 290 7.11 14.97 4.03
C GLY A 290 7.10 16.47 3.75
N LEU A 291 6.73 16.93 2.54
CA LEU A 291 6.64 18.35 2.22
C LEU A 291 5.36 18.95 2.85
N ASP A 292 5.50 20.09 3.53
CA ASP A 292 4.37 20.78 4.17
C ASP A 292 3.56 21.58 3.16
N TYR A 293 2.70 20.89 2.41
CA TYR A 293 1.82 21.50 1.41
C TYR A 293 0.86 22.52 2.02
N ARG A 294 0.38 22.32 3.25
CA ARG A 294 -0.54 23.26 3.91
C ARG A 294 0.10 24.62 4.15
N LYS A 295 1.38 24.64 4.47
CA LYS A 295 2.15 25.87 4.67
C LYS A 295 2.56 26.51 3.34
N LEU A 296 3.05 25.71 2.40
CA LEU A 296 3.63 26.21 1.14
C LEU A 296 2.58 26.63 0.11
N PHE A 297 1.39 26.07 0.18
CA PHE A 297 0.29 26.27 -0.77
C PHE A 297 -1.03 26.57 -0.04
N SER A 298 -0.98 27.43 0.98
CA SER A 298 -2.12 27.80 1.84
C SER A 298 -3.31 28.40 1.10
N ASP A 299 -3.06 28.98 -0.06
CA ASP A 299 -4.09 29.64 -0.89
C ASP A 299 -4.93 28.65 -1.70
N TYR A 300 -4.54 27.36 -1.72
CA TYR A 300 -5.23 26.32 -2.46
C TYR A 300 -5.95 25.37 -1.53
N LEU A 301 -7.11 24.88 -1.98
CA LEU A 301 -7.87 23.88 -1.26
C LEU A 301 -7.13 22.53 -1.26
N GLN A 302 -7.04 21.90 -0.09
CA GLN A 302 -6.27 20.67 0.06
C GLN A 302 -7.08 19.59 0.74
N PHE A 303 -7.06 18.40 0.13
CA PHE A 303 -7.52 17.19 0.80
C PHE A 303 -6.51 16.72 1.86
N ASP A 304 -6.98 16.00 2.84
CA ASP A 304 -6.08 15.34 3.80
C ASP A 304 -5.24 14.27 3.10
N ALA A 305 -3.94 14.24 3.37
CA ALA A 305 -3.02 13.27 2.78
C ALA A 305 -3.39 11.82 3.10
N THR A 306 -3.99 11.58 4.25
CA THR A 306 -4.34 10.24 4.75
C THR A 306 -5.58 9.62 4.10
N ILE A 307 -6.38 10.41 3.37
CA ILE A 307 -7.55 9.91 2.63
C ILE A 307 -7.05 9.17 1.38
N PRO A 308 -7.32 7.88 1.19
CA PRO A 308 -7.04 7.20 -0.06
C PRO A 308 -7.71 7.92 -1.25
N MET A 309 -6.98 8.10 -2.34
CA MET A 309 -7.47 8.82 -3.52
C MET A 309 -8.75 8.19 -4.08
N GLU A 310 -8.84 6.88 -4.04
CA GLU A 310 -9.99 6.09 -4.54
C GLU A 310 -11.30 6.45 -3.84
N MET A 311 -11.23 6.95 -2.61
CA MET A 311 -12.40 7.41 -1.86
C MET A 311 -13.04 8.66 -2.46
N LEU A 312 -12.31 9.44 -3.26
CA LEU A 312 -12.89 10.58 -3.96
C LEU A 312 -14.02 10.17 -4.94
N ASN A 313 -14.05 8.89 -5.35
CA ASN A 313 -15.18 8.32 -6.10
C ASN A 313 -16.50 8.27 -5.29
N PHE A 314 -16.45 8.39 -3.95
CA PHE A 314 -17.64 8.37 -3.10
C PHE A 314 -18.30 9.74 -2.92
N PHE A 315 -17.62 10.80 -3.36
CA PHE A 315 -18.15 12.16 -3.24
C PHE A 315 -18.92 12.58 -4.50
N PRO A 316 -19.97 13.38 -4.35
CA PRO A 316 -20.70 13.94 -5.48
C PRO A 316 -19.94 15.11 -6.15
N VAL A 317 -18.59 15.02 -6.18
CA VAL A 317 -17.73 16.05 -6.76
C VAL A 317 -17.07 15.48 -7.99
N ARG A 318 -17.24 16.19 -9.11
CA ARG A 318 -16.58 15.85 -10.36
C ARG A 318 -15.53 16.89 -10.67
N PHE A 319 -14.34 16.42 -10.98
CA PHE A 319 -13.24 17.25 -11.45
C PHE A 319 -13.23 17.25 -12.97
N LYS A 320 -12.98 18.43 -13.56
CA LYS A 320 -12.72 18.53 -14.99
C LYS A 320 -11.44 17.78 -15.36
N LYS A 321 -10.42 17.92 -14.50
CA LYS A 321 -9.10 17.35 -14.77
C LYS A 321 -8.44 16.85 -13.48
N VAL A 322 -7.76 15.72 -13.58
CA VAL A 322 -6.80 15.23 -12.58
C VAL A 322 -5.41 15.23 -13.21
N VAL A 323 -4.45 15.79 -12.50
CA VAL A 323 -3.03 15.90 -12.91
C VAL A 323 -2.17 15.16 -11.91
N ALA A 324 -1.30 14.26 -12.38
CA ALA A 324 -0.32 13.56 -11.57
C ALA A 324 1.03 13.48 -12.29
N VAL A 325 2.11 13.35 -11.55
CA VAL A 325 3.44 13.13 -12.14
C VAL A 325 3.65 11.65 -12.43
N LEU A 326 3.76 10.82 -11.40
CA LEU A 326 4.01 9.38 -11.52
C LEU A 326 2.84 8.50 -11.05
N THR A 327 1.96 9.05 -10.18
CA THR A 327 0.81 8.32 -9.65
C THR A 327 -0.05 7.71 -10.77
N GLU A 328 -0.47 6.45 -10.60
CA GLU A 328 -1.39 5.80 -11.53
C GLU A 328 -2.81 6.34 -11.35
N ILE A 329 -3.38 6.88 -12.42
CA ILE A 329 -4.68 7.59 -12.40
C ILE A 329 -5.77 6.90 -13.24
N LYS A 330 -5.48 5.74 -13.84
CA LYS A 330 -6.45 5.05 -14.73
C LYS A 330 -7.72 4.57 -14.03
N ALA A 331 -7.64 4.32 -12.72
CA ALA A 331 -8.80 3.89 -11.92
C ALA A 331 -9.69 5.04 -11.45
N ILE A 332 -9.33 6.29 -11.73
CA ILE A 332 -10.09 7.48 -11.34
C ILE A 332 -11.36 7.59 -12.18
N ARG A 333 -12.51 7.75 -11.50
CA ARG A 333 -13.83 7.94 -12.14
C ARG A 333 -14.47 9.30 -11.82
N PHE A 334 -13.91 10.03 -10.87
CA PHE A 334 -14.39 11.33 -10.44
C PHE A 334 -13.88 12.51 -11.30
N ALA A 335 -13.26 12.24 -12.44
CA ALA A 335 -12.73 13.25 -13.35
C ALA A 335 -13.08 12.97 -14.81
N ASP A 336 -13.13 14.04 -15.62
CA ASP A 336 -13.40 13.96 -17.05
C ASP A 336 -12.11 13.73 -17.85
N GLU A 337 -11.01 14.37 -17.43
CA GLU A 337 -9.70 14.30 -18.08
C GLU A 337 -8.63 13.87 -17.08
N MET A 338 -7.74 12.98 -17.50
CA MET A 338 -6.64 12.48 -16.70
C MET A 338 -5.31 12.78 -17.40
N VAL A 339 -4.44 13.55 -16.74
CA VAL A 339 -3.13 13.97 -17.24
C VAL A 339 -2.05 13.38 -16.38
N ARG A 340 -1.32 12.41 -16.92
CA ARG A 340 -0.11 11.87 -16.29
C ARG A 340 1.11 12.46 -16.99
N LEU A 341 1.89 13.27 -16.27
CA LEU A 341 3.06 13.96 -16.84
C LEU A 341 4.21 12.99 -17.14
N GLY A 342 4.36 11.95 -16.31
CA GLY A 342 5.37 10.93 -16.50
C GLY A 342 6.78 11.32 -16.04
N PRO A 343 7.74 10.37 -16.10
CA PRO A 343 9.11 10.63 -15.67
C PRO A 343 9.84 11.68 -16.54
N ASP A 344 9.50 11.77 -17.84
CA ASP A 344 10.11 12.75 -18.75
C ASP A 344 9.88 14.20 -18.31
N PHE A 345 8.78 14.46 -17.60
CA PHE A 345 8.50 15.77 -17.02
C PHE A 345 9.53 16.17 -15.95
N LEU A 346 10.04 15.20 -15.20
CA LEU A 346 11.04 15.42 -14.15
C LEU A 346 12.43 15.74 -14.71
N ASP A 347 12.73 15.39 -15.96
CA ASP A 347 14.01 15.66 -16.61
C ASP A 347 14.33 17.17 -16.70
N ALA A 348 13.29 18.01 -16.63
CA ALA A 348 13.45 19.46 -16.59
C ALA A 348 13.92 20.01 -15.21
N TYR A 349 13.83 19.20 -14.16
CA TYR A 349 14.10 19.62 -12.78
C TYR A 349 15.26 18.85 -12.13
N GLU A 350 15.53 17.64 -12.57
CA GLU A 350 16.55 16.78 -11.98
C GLU A 350 17.20 15.90 -13.06
N ASP A 351 18.47 15.56 -12.87
CA ASP A 351 19.18 14.66 -13.80
C ASP A 351 18.44 13.31 -13.93
N PRO A 352 18.10 12.88 -15.14
CA PRO A 352 17.46 11.60 -15.40
C PRO A 352 18.16 10.40 -14.73
N ALA A 353 19.49 10.46 -14.58
CA ALA A 353 20.26 9.42 -13.90
C ALA A 353 19.87 9.27 -12.43
N ILE A 354 19.27 10.27 -11.80
CA ILE A 354 18.84 10.24 -10.39
C ILE A 354 17.46 9.60 -10.26
N HIS A 355 16.45 10.17 -10.93
CA HIS A 355 15.06 9.70 -10.75
C HIS A 355 14.68 8.48 -11.59
N ARG A 356 15.48 8.12 -12.62
CA ARG A 356 15.28 6.93 -13.46
C ARG A 356 16.17 5.76 -13.09
N GLN A 357 16.86 5.78 -11.96
CA GLN A 357 17.75 4.68 -11.52
C GLN A 357 17.03 3.32 -11.50
N ASN A 358 15.72 3.33 -11.30
CA ASN A 358 14.90 2.13 -11.23
C ASN A 358 14.31 1.68 -12.59
N GLU A 359 14.40 2.49 -13.64
CA GLU A 359 13.89 2.14 -14.97
C GLU A 359 14.93 1.40 -15.85
N GLN A 360 16.20 1.48 -15.49
CA GLN A 360 17.31 0.89 -16.25
C GLN A 360 17.56 -0.59 -15.94
N ILE A 361 16.50 -1.34 -15.58
CA ILE A 361 16.67 -2.74 -15.18
C ILE A 361 15.94 -3.67 -16.13
#